data_db9afed8a1f484cd7e9db7c6107ba219
#
_entry.id   db9afed8a1f484cd7e9db7c6107ba219
#
_cell.length_a   1.000
_cell.length_b   1.000
_cell.length_c   1.000
_cell.angle_alpha   90.00
_cell.angle_beta   90.00
_cell.angle_gamma   90.00
#
_symmetry.space_group_name_H-M   'P 1'
#
loop_
_entity.id
_entity.type
_entity.pdbx_description
1 polymer ?
#
loop_
_entity_poly.entity_id
_entity_poly.type
_entity_poly.pdbx_seq_one_letter_code
_entity_poly.pdbx_strand_id
1 'polypeptide(L)'
;MSVHTPAPPEIGEAPVSSASTVTTRRTLTRRGVLWLGQTCNLRCYFCYFLNRIEDSQHPEHAFMELDKAKEICRILREFYGNTAIDIQGGEPTIYPQILDLIQYCHDIGLHPTLITNGLVLGKPGVLEKYKAAGIRDFLVSLHGIGEVHDEVVCRKGAYVKIIAAIERMRELDVPFRFNCTLSKPVIPFLPEIAQKAIDYGANAVNFLAFNPFEDQETGIRTHDNVARYSDIKPMLTEAMDRLEKAGIEVNVRYLPMCFAEERHLKNFYNF
;
A
#
# COMPACT_ATOMS: atom_id res chain seq x y z
N MET A 1 36.74 23.95 -25.07
CA MET A 1 37.13 22.62 -24.53
C MET A 1 35.89 21.76 -24.49
N SER A 2 35.75 20.87 -25.49
CA SER A 2 34.59 19.98 -25.62
C SER A 2 34.82 18.75 -24.73
N VAL A 3 33.93 18.52 -23.78
CA VAL A 3 33.96 17.34 -22.93
C VAL A 3 33.30 16.17 -23.70
N HIS A 4 34.11 15.21 -24.09
CA HIS A 4 33.67 13.99 -24.75
C HIS A 4 33.15 13.03 -23.67
N THR A 5 31.86 12.71 -23.68
CA THR A 5 31.24 11.65 -22.83
C THR A 5 31.38 10.32 -23.58
N PRO A 6 32.01 9.29 -23.01
CA PRO A 6 32.08 7.97 -23.65
C PRO A 6 30.74 7.25 -23.65
N ALA A 7 30.47 6.54 -24.73
CA ALA A 7 29.27 5.68 -24.86
C ALA A 7 29.32 4.50 -23.90
N PRO A 8 28.16 4.03 -23.40
CA PRO A 8 28.11 2.85 -22.54
C PRO A 8 28.47 1.56 -23.29
N PRO A 9 29.07 0.57 -22.60
CA PRO A 9 29.49 -0.67 -23.23
C PRO A 9 28.29 -1.54 -23.65
N GLU A 10 28.39 -2.17 -24.82
CA GLU A 10 27.45 -3.18 -25.31
C GLU A 10 27.55 -4.45 -24.45
N ILE A 11 26.40 -4.88 -23.88
CA ILE A 11 26.29 -6.10 -23.09
C ILE A 11 25.92 -7.24 -24.06
N GLY A 12 26.87 -8.12 -24.34
CA GLY A 12 26.67 -9.31 -25.15
C GLY A 12 25.69 -10.30 -24.51
N GLU A 13 24.80 -10.88 -25.31
CA GLU A 13 23.84 -11.90 -24.91
C GLU A 13 24.54 -13.23 -24.56
N ALA A 14 24.34 -13.72 -23.35
CA ALA A 14 24.76 -15.06 -22.94
C ALA A 14 23.72 -16.13 -23.33
N PRO A 15 24.12 -17.38 -23.67
CA PRO A 15 23.20 -18.40 -24.17
C PRO A 15 22.23 -18.93 -23.11
N VAL A 16 20.94 -19.00 -23.47
CA VAL A 16 19.83 -19.44 -22.62
C VAL A 16 19.82 -20.98 -22.53
N SER A 17 20.08 -21.51 -21.33
CA SER A 17 19.82 -22.88 -20.95
C SER A 17 18.33 -23.08 -20.61
N SER A 18 17.70 -24.06 -21.27
CA SER A 18 16.28 -24.41 -21.12
C SER A 18 16.03 -25.17 -19.81
N ALA A 19 15.66 -24.44 -18.75
CA ALA A 19 14.94 -25.01 -17.63
C ALA A 19 13.76 -24.05 -17.35
N SER A 20 12.52 -24.54 -17.53
CA SER A 20 11.30 -23.78 -17.32
C SER A 20 11.05 -23.50 -15.83
N THR A 21 11.73 -22.49 -15.31
CA THR A 21 11.31 -21.80 -14.10
C THR A 21 10.38 -20.67 -14.52
N VAL A 22 9.14 -20.71 -14.07
CA VAL A 22 8.20 -19.58 -14.17
C VAL A 22 8.80 -18.44 -13.35
N THR A 23 9.69 -17.68 -13.95
CA THR A 23 10.16 -16.40 -13.40
C THR A 23 9.05 -15.40 -13.66
N THR A 24 8.27 -15.08 -12.65
CA THR A 24 7.42 -13.88 -12.64
C THR A 24 8.34 -12.67 -12.88
N ARG A 25 8.37 -12.21 -14.12
CA ARG A 25 9.18 -11.05 -14.53
C ARG A 25 8.62 -9.83 -13.83
N ARG A 26 9.29 -9.34 -12.77
CA ARG A 26 8.95 -8.06 -12.14
C ARG A 26 9.01 -6.98 -13.21
N THR A 27 7.86 -6.44 -13.56
CA THR A 27 7.81 -5.26 -14.43
C THR A 27 8.16 -4.05 -13.57
N LEU A 28 9.32 -3.47 -13.76
CA LEU A 28 9.69 -2.19 -13.14
C LEU A 28 8.77 -1.11 -13.72
N THR A 29 7.75 -0.73 -12.96
CA THR A 29 6.90 0.41 -13.32
C THR A 29 7.50 1.67 -12.70
N ARG A 30 7.66 2.73 -13.50
CA ARG A 30 7.91 4.06 -12.94
C ARG A 30 6.64 4.54 -12.26
N ARG A 31 6.63 4.44 -10.93
CA ARG A 31 5.49 4.75 -10.11
C ARG A 31 5.63 6.14 -9.49
N GLY A 32 4.64 7.00 -9.69
CA GLY A 32 4.49 8.26 -8.98
C GLY A 32 3.63 8.10 -7.73
N VAL A 33 3.63 9.11 -6.88
CA VAL A 33 2.75 9.21 -5.70
C VAL A 33 2.03 10.54 -5.75
N LEU A 34 0.70 10.52 -5.59
CA LEU A 34 -0.14 11.69 -5.44
C LEU A 34 -0.74 11.72 -4.04
N TRP A 35 -0.49 12.80 -3.33
CA TRP A 35 -1.04 13.05 -2.01
C TRP A 35 -2.22 14.03 -2.11
N LEU A 36 -3.46 13.56 -1.82
CA LEU A 36 -4.69 14.35 -2.02
C LEU A 36 -5.01 15.32 -0.88
N GLY A 37 -4.38 15.18 0.27
CA GLY A 37 -4.70 15.90 1.50
C GLY A 37 -4.84 14.95 2.68
N GLN A 38 -5.23 15.45 3.85
CA GLN A 38 -5.27 14.66 5.09
C GLN A 38 -6.67 14.35 5.61
N THR A 39 -7.74 14.74 4.89
CA THR A 39 -9.11 14.38 5.26
C THR A 39 -9.27 12.86 5.30
N CYS A 40 -9.64 12.31 6.46
CA CYS A 40 -9.79 10.88 6.67
C CYS A 40 -11.01 10.58 7.56
N ASN A 41 -11.63 9.43 7.34
CA ASN A 41 -12.75 8.93 8.13
C ASN A 41 -12.33 7.93 9.22
N LEU A 42 -11.01 7.73 9.43
CA LEU A 42 -10.41 6.96 10.53
C LEU A 42 -9.47 7.80 11.38
N ARG A 43 -9.10 7.28 12.54
CA ARG A 43 -8.15 7.88 13.51
C ARG A 43 -7.13 6.84 13.97
N CYS A 44 -6.52 6.12 13.01
CA CYS A 44 -5.54 5.09 13.31
C CYS A 44 -4.42 5.64 14.19
N TYR A 45 -4.16 5.02 15.34
CA TYR A 45 -3.18 5.55 16.30
C TYR A 45 -1.74 5.58 15.72
N PHE A 46 -1.43 4.72 14.77
CA PHE A 46 -0.13 4.69 14.09
C PHE A 46 0.02 5.74 12.98
N CYS A 47 -1.04 6.49 12.64
CA CYS A 47 -1.02 7.41 11.51
C CYS A 47 -0.04 8.56 11.73
N TYR A 48 0.91 8.75 10.80
CA TYR A 48 1.90 9.85 10.85
C TYR A 48 1.26 11.24 10.78
N PHE A 49 0.01 11.32 10.34
CA PHE A 49 -0.69 12.58 10.08
C PHE A 49 -1.90 12.79 10.98
N LEU A 50 -1.97 12.07 12.11
CA LEU A 50 -3.15 12.12 12.99
C LEU A 50 -3.48 13.57 13.40
N ASN A 51 -2.48 14.36 13.79
CA ASN A 51 -2.66 15.76 14.16
C ASN A 51 -3.28 16.59 13.02
N ARG A 52 -2.86 16.36 11.78
CA ARG A 52 -3.37 17.06 10.60
C ARG A 52 -4.76 16.58 10.18
N ILE A 53 -5.10 15.34 10.54
CA ILE A 53 -6.44 14.76 10.32
C ILE A 53 -7.43 15.33 11.35
N GLU A 54 -6.98 15.57 12.57
CA GLU A 54 -7.81 16.10 13.66
C GLU A 54 -7.98 17.62 13.60
N ASP A 55 -6.99 18.33 13.10
CA ASP A 55 -7.04 19.78 12.91
C ASP A 55 -7.60 20.13 11.51
N SER A 56 -8.89 20.40 11.44
CA SER A 56 -9.57 20.80 10.20
C SER A 56 -9.10 22.16 9.63
N GLN A 57 -8.36 22.94 10.41
CA GLN A 57 -7.78 24.21 9.96
C GLN A 57 -6.35 24.06 9.44
N HIS A 58 -5.74 22.87 9.60
CA HIS A 58 -4.42 22.62 9.09
C HIS A 58 -4.39 22.75 7.54
N PRO A 59 -3.41 23.46 6.96
CA PRO A 59 -3.36 23.70 5.50
C PRO A 59 -3.39 22.42 4.63
N GLU A 60 -2.91 21.32 5.18
CA GLU A 60 -2.89 20.02 4.47
C GLU A 60 -4.15 19.17 4.75
N HIS A 61 -5.09 19.63 5.59
CA HIS A 61 -6.28 18.86 5.94
C HIS A 61 -7.19 18.68 4.73
N ALA A 62 -7.51 19.77 4.05
CA ALA A 62 -8.42 19.76 2.91
C ALA A 62 -7.87 18.94 1.75
N PHE A 63 -8.78 18.38 0.99
CA PHE A 63 -8.41 17.75 -0.27
C PHE A 63 -7.92 18.77 -1.29
N MET A 64 -6.96 18.34 -2.09
CA MET A 64 -6.46 19.10 -3.24
C MET A 64 -7.57 19.30 -4.29
N GLU A 65 -7.57 20.45 -4.95
CA GLU A 65 -8.46 20.70 -6.09
C GLU A 65 -8.20 19.74 -7.24
N LEU A 66 -9.26 19.30 -7.93
CA LEU A 66 -9.17 18.30 -9.01
C LEU A 66 -8.23 18.72 -10.14
N ASP A 67 -8.29 19.97 -10.57
CA ASP A 67 -7.45 20.47 -11.67
C ASP A 67 -5.97 20.42 -11.29
N LYS A 68 -5.63 20.75 -10.05
CA LYS A 68 -4.25 20.59 -9.54
C LYS A 68 -3.83 19.13 -9.50
N ALA A 69 -4.70 18.23 -9.05
CA ALA A 69 -4.42 16.79 -9.03
C ALA A 69 -4.18 16.24 -10.44
N LYS A 70 -5.02 16.61 -11.40
CA LYS A 70 -4.85 16.25 -12.83
C LYS A 70 -3.55 16.80 -13.42
N GLU A 71 -3.20 18.04 -13.13
CA GLU A 71 -1.95 18.64 -13.61
C GLU A 71 -0.70 17.89 -13.07
N ILE A 72 -0.71 17.51 -11.78
CA ILE A 72 0.37 16.68 -11.21
C ILE A 72 0.44 15.32 -11.93
N CYS A 73 -0.68 14.67 -12.17
CA CYS A 73 -0.73 13.40 -12.91
C CYS A 73 -0.18 13.56 -14.33
N ARG A 74 -0.53 14.63 -15.03
CA ARG A 74 -0.02 14.96 -16.36
C ARG A 74 1.50 15.12 -16.34
N ILE A 75 2.05 15.91 -15.41
CA ILE A 75 3.48 16.11 -15.24
C ILE A 75 4.19 14.77 -14.96
N LEU A 76 3.66 13.95 -14.06
CA LEU A 76 4.21 12.64 -13.76
C LEU A 76 4.25 11.75 -15.01
N ARG A 77 3.21 11.77 -15.83
CA ARG A 77 3.12 10.97 -17.05
C ARG A 77 4.02 11.49 -18.16
N GLU A 78 3.90 12.76 -18.52
CA GLU A 78 4.52 13.34 -19.71
C GLU A 78 5.99 13.71 -19.49
N PHE A 79 6.32 14.29 -18.34
CA PHE A 79 7.67 14.77 -18.06
C PHE A 79 8.53 13.71 -17.39
N TYR A 80 8.01 13.02 -16.38
CA TYR A 80 8.77 11.98 -15.65
C TYR A 80 8.62 10.58 -16.23
N GLY A 81 7.73 10.37 -17.20
CA GLY A 81 7.51 9.07 -17.85
C GLY A 81 6.96 8.00 -16.90
N ASN A 82 6.22 8.40 -15.85
CA ASN A 82 5.56 7.47 -14.97
C ASN A 82 4.49 6.67 -15.73
N THR A 83 4.36 5.39 -15.39
CA THR A 83 3.34 4.49 -15.97
C THR A 83 2.30 4.05 -14.95
N ALA A 84 2.55 4.31 -13.68
CA ALA A 84 1.63 4.00 -12.58
C ALA A 84 1.67 5.11 -11.53
N ILE A 85 0.60 5.23 -10.76
CA ILE A 85 0.47 6.22 -9.69
C ILE A 85 -0.21 5.61 -8.48
N ASP A 86 0.35 5.83 -7.30
CA ASP A 86 -0.30 5.55 -6.01
C ASP A 86 -0.99 6.83 -5.54
N ILE A 87 -2.31 6.79 -5.46
CA ILE A 87 -3.14 7.90 -4.96
C ILE A 87 -3.41 7.62 -3.49
N GLN A 88 -2.98 8.53 -2.64
CA GLN A 88 -3.06 8.41 -1.19
C GLN A 88 -3.32 9.76 -0.51
N GLY A 89 -3.32 9.79 0.80
CA GLY A 89 -3.58 10.96 1.63
C GLY A 89 -4.19 10.53 2.95
N GLY A 90 -5.22 11.21 3.42
CA GLY A 90 -6.07 10.73 4.50
C GLY A 90 -6.83 9.48 4.06
N GLU A 91 -7.98 9.64 3.41
CA GLU A 91 -8.70 8.53 2.78
C GLU A 91 -9.17 8.91 1.37
N PRO A 92 -8.53 8.39 0.30
CA PRO A 92 -8.87 8.77 -1.08
C PRO A 92 -10.31 8.46 -1.49
N THR A 93 -10.92 7.41 -0.93
CA THR A 93 -12.28 7.00 -1.33
C THR A 93 -13.39 7.95 -0.87
N ILE A 94 -13.06 8.92 0.00
CA ILE A 94 -13.98 10.00 0.37
C ILE A 94 -13.66 11.33 -0.32
N TYR A 95 -12.67 11.36 -1.22
CA TYR A 95 -12.43 12.52 -2.09
C TYR A 95 -13.59 12.63 -3.08
N PRO A 96 -14.31 13.78 -3.14
CA PRO A 96 -15.55 13.89 -3.93
C PRO A 96 -15.38 13.59 -5.42
N GLN A 97 -14.24 13.96 -6.01
CA GLN A 97 -13.94 13.77 -7.42
C GLN A 97 -13.00 12.58 -7.71
N ILE A 98 -12.96 11.58 -6.83
CA ILE A 98 -12.02 10.47 -6.97
C ILE A 98 -12.21 9.68 -8.27
N LEU A 99 -13.43 9.46 -8.70
CA LEU A 99 -13.72 8.72 -9.92
C LEU A 99 -13.27 9.50 -11.17
N ASP A 100 -13.47 10.82 -11.19
CA ASP A 100 -13.02 11.69 -12.28
C ASP A 100 -11.50 11.72 -12.39
N LEU A 101 -10.81 11.68 -11.24
CA LEU A 101 -9.35 11.62 -11.18
C LEU A 101 -8.82 10.27 -11.68
N ILE A 102 -9.44 9.16 -11.28
CA ILE A 102 -9.08 7.81 -11.73
C ILE A 102 -9.26 7.68 -13.23
N GLN A 103 -10.42 8.11 -13.75
CA GLN A 103 -10.70 8.10 -15.18
C GLN A 103 -9.66 8.92 -15.95
N TYR A 104 -9.34 10.13 -15.48
CA TYR A 104 -8.32 10.96 -16.09
C TYR A 104 -6.93 10.26 -16.12
N CYS A 105 -6.50 9.66 -15.00
CA CYS A 105 -5.25 8.90 -14.96
C CYS A 105 -5.26 7.76 -15.99
N HIS A 106 -6.36 7.00 -16.06
CA HIS A 106 -6.53 5.92 -17.02
C HIS A 106 -6.39 6.42 -18.47
N ASP A 107 -7.08 7.51 -18.81
CA ASP A 107 -7.12 8.09 -20.16
C ASP A 107 -5.75 8.57 -20.65
N ILE A 108 -4.90 9.08 -19.73
CA ILE A 108 -3.53 9.49 -20.09
C ILE A 108 -2.51 8.33 -20.01
N GLY A 109 -2.95 7.10 -19.78
CA GLY A 109 -2.09 5.91 -19.66
C GLY A 109 -1.25 5.87 -18.38
N LEU A 110 -1.76 6.45 -17.29
CA LEU A 110 -1.17 6.41 -15.95
C LEU A 110 -2.03 5.51 -15.06
N HIS A 111 -1.59 4.27 -14.81
CA HIS A 111 -2.38 3.26 -14.11
C HIS A 111 -2.56 3.59 -12.62
N PRO A 112 -3.79 3.93 -12.15
CA PRO A 112 -4.01 4.35 -10.77
C PRO A 112 -4.18 3.17 -9.81
N THR A 113 -3.54 3.26 -8.66
CA THR A 113 -3.75 2.45 -7.46
C THR A 113 -4.27 3.34 -6.34
N LEU A 114 -5.28 2.93 -5.59
CA LEU A 114 -5.66 3.61 -4.35
C LEU A 114 -5.09 2.91 -3.13
N ILE A 115 -4.42 3.69 -2.26
CA ILE A 115 -4.07 3.26 -0.91
C ILE A 115 -5.22 3.68 0.00
N THR A 116 -5.97 2.70 0.52
CA THR A 116 -7.27 2.95 1.15
C THR A 116 -7.51 2.09 2.39
N ASN A 117 -8.32 2.61 3.30
CA ASN A 117 -8.85 1.84 4.42
C ASN A 117 -10.05 0.96 4.05
N GLY A 118 -10.56 1.03 2.83
CA GLY A 118 -11.58 0.14 2.28
C GLY A 118 -13.00 0.31 2.83
N LEU A 119 -13.25 1.16 3.81
CA LEU A 119 -14.54 1.23 4.54
C LEU A 119 -15.78 1.45 3.67
N VAL A 120 -15.64 2.10 2.54
CA VAL A 120 -16.76 2.43 1.66
C VAL A 120 -16.90 1.48 0.47
N LEU A 121 -15.86 0.71 0.16
CA LEU A 121 -15.77 -0.09 -1.07
C LEU A 121 -16.69 -1.32 -1.07
N GLY A 122 -17.04 -1.85 0.12
CA GLY A 122 -17.97 -2.97 0.25
C GLY A 122 -19.45 -2.61 0.04
N LYS A 123 -19.78 -1.32 -0.13
CA LYS A 123 -21.15 -0.90 -0.41
C LYS A 123 -21.57 -1.30 -1.82
N PRO A 124 -22.83 -1.77 -2.04
CA PRO A 124 -23.32 -2.14 -3.36
C PRO A 124 -23.15 -1.02 -4.39
N GLY A 125 -22.68 -1.37 -5.59
CA GLY A 125 -22.50 -0.44 -6.70
C GLY A 125 -21.32 0.53 -6.59
N VAL A 126 -20.57 0.52 -5.48
CA VAL A 126 -19.42 1.42 -5.30
C VAL A 126 -18.22 0.93 -6.09
N LEU A 127 -17.81 -0.31 -5.88
CA LEU A 127 -16.61 -0.87 -6.51
C LEU A 127 -16.72 -0.97 -8.03
N GLU A 128 -17.94 -1.21 -8.53
CA GLU A 128 -18.26 -1.22 -9.96
C GLU A 128 -17.93 0.13 -10.62
N LYS A 129 -18.17 1.25 -9.93
CA LYS A 129 -17.82 2.59 -10.43
C LYS A 129 -16.31 2.78 -10.53
N TYR A 130 -15.56 2.29 -9.54
CA TYR A 130 -14.09 2.33 -9.59
C TYR A 130 -13.54 1.48 -10.73
N LYS A 131 -14.10 0.28 -10.94
CA LYS A 131 -13.73 -0.59 -12.06
C LYS A 131 -14.02 0.07 -13.39
N ALA A 132 -15.20 0.67 -13.55
CA ALA A 132 -15.58 1.40 -14.75
C ALA A 132 -14.69 2.64 -15.02
N ALA A 133 -14.24 3.33 -13.98
CA ALA A 133 -13.32 4.45 -14.08
C ALA A 133 -11.87 4.05 -14.42
N GLY A 134 -11.54 2.76 -14.47
CA GLY A 134 -10.24 2.27 -14.87
C GLY A 134 -9.22 2.15 -13.71
N ILE A 135 -9.69 1.91 -12.48
CA ILE A 135 -8.79 1.59 -11.37
C ILE A 135 -7.96 0.35 -11.72
N ARG A 136 -6.66 0.40 -11.44
CA ARG A 136 -5.77 -0.73 -11.64
C ARG A 136 -5.86 -1.75 -10.52
N ASP A 137 -5.64 -1.32 -9.29
CA ASP A 137 -5.69 -2.14 -8.08
C ASP A 137 -5.92 -1.28 -6.84
N PHE A 138 -6.17 -1.95 -5.71
CA PHE A 138 -6.23 -1.33 -4.40
C PHE A 138 -5.11 -1.86 -3.50
N LEU A 139 -4.49 -0.97 -2.73
CA LEU A 139 -3.67 -1.32 -1.58
C LEU A 139 -4.51 -1.10 -0.32
N VAL A 140 -5.08 -2.18 0.19
CA VAL A 140 -6.07 -2.16 1.27
C VAL A 140 -5.39 -2.29 2.62
N SER A 141 -5.70 -1.39 3.54
CA SER A 141 -5.10 -1.35 4.89
C SER A 141 -5.77 -2.38 5.81
N LEU A 142 -5.09 -3.49 6.10
CA LEU A 142 -5.54 -4.53 7.04
C LEU A 142 -4.52 -4.66 8.19
N HIS A 143 -4.89 -4.19 9.39
CA HIS A 143 -4.00 -4.04 10.55
C HIS A 143 -4.44 -4.90 11.74
N GLY A 144 -4.72 -6.17 11.51
CA GLY A 144 -5.19 -7.11 12.52
C GLY A 144 -6.43 -7.86 12.07
N ILE A 145 -6.91 -8.72 12.95
CA ILE A 145 -8.10 -9.57 12.74
C ILE A 145 -9.18 -9.17 13.75
N GLY A 146 -10.42 -9.03 13.29
CA GLY A 146 -11.56 -8.74 14.17
C GLY A 146 -11.41 -7.44 14.95
N GLU A 147 -11.57 -7.54 16.27
CA GLU A 147 -11.52 -6.40 17.19
C GLU A 147 -10.16 -5.72 17.22
N VAL A 148 -9.05 -6.47 17.01
CA VAL A 148 -7.70 -5.89 16.96
C VAL A 148 -7.58 -4.88 15.81
N HIS A 149 -8.13 -5.19 14.63
CA HIS A 149 -8.17 -4.22 13.54
C HIS A 149 -8.96 -2.97 13.94
N ASP A 150 -10.15 -3.15 14.54
CA ASP A 150 -11.02 -2.05 14.96
C ASP A 150 -10.33 -1.12 15.98
N GLU A 151 -9.63 -1.70 16.95
CA GLU A 151 -8.84 -0.96 17.95
C GLU A 151 -7.70 -0.17 17.31
N VAL A 152 -6.94 -0.81 16.42
CA VAL A 152 -5.80 -0.19 15.73
C VAL A 152 -6.22 1.02 14.88
N VAL A 153 -7.37 0.93 14.21
CA VAL A 153 -7.90 2.03 13.39
C VAL A 153 -8.86 2.95 14.15
N CYS A 154 -9.04 2.71 15.46
CA CYS A 154 -9.92 3.47 16.37
C CYS A 154 -11.36 3.56 15.86
N ARG A 155 -11.89 2.45 15.29
CA ARG A 155 -13.25 2.42 14.75
C ARG A 155 -13.89 1.04 14.83
N LYS A 156 -14.88 0.89 15.72
CA LYS A 156 -15.67 -0.34 15.85
C LYS A 156 -16.40 -0.69 14.54
N GLY A 157 -16.31 -1.95 14.13
CA GLY A 157 -16.95 -2.48 12.92
C GLY A 157 -16.20 -2.11 11.62
N ALA A 158 -14.98 -1.59 11.70
CA ALA A 158 -14.14 -1.35 10.53
C ALA A 158 -13.73 -2.66 9.85
N TYR A 159 -13.36 -3.68 10.65
CA TYR A 159 -12.95 -4.98 10.14
C TYR A 159 -14.03 -5.64 9.27
N VAL A 160 -15.26 -5.67 9.71
CA VAL A 160 -16.37 -6.26 8.95
C VAL A 160 -16.56 -5.54 7.60
N LYS A 161 -16.42 -4.21 7.59
CA LYS A 161 -16.56 -3.42 6.36
C LYS A 161 -15.41 -3.65 5.38
N ILE A 162 -14.18 -3.78 5.87
CA ILE A 162 -13.04 -4.04 5.00
C ILE A 162 -13.09 -5.47 4.43
N ILE A 163 -13.54 -6.46 5.20
CA ILE A 163 -13.74 -7.82 4.70
C ILE A 163 -14.81 -7.82 3.60
N ALA A 164 -15.94 -7.15 3.79
CA ALA A 164 -16.96 -7.02 2.76
C ALA A 164 -16.42 -6.34 1.48
N ALA A 165 -15.52 -5.37 1.62
CA ALA A 165 -14.85 -4.74 0.47
C ALA A 165 -13.94 -5.74 -0.27
N ILE A 166 -13.16 -6.53 0.46
CA ILE A 166 -12.26 -7.54 -0.10
C ILE A 166 -13.05 -8.65 -0.82
N GLU A 167 -14.14 -9.13 -0.20
CA GLU A 167 -15.05 -10.10 -0.82
C GLU A 167 -15.61 -9.55 -2.14
N ARG A 168 -16.03 -8.29 -2.13
CA ARG A 168 -16.55 -7.65 -3.34
C ARG A 168 -15.47 -7.45 -4.42
N MET A 169 -14.22 -7.14 -4.03
CA MET A 169 -13.09 -7.08 -4.98
C MET A 169 -12.87 -8.43 -5.65
N ARG A 170 -12.92 -9.51 -4.87
CA ARG A 170 -12.78 -10.88 -5.39
C ARG A 170 -13.92 -11.23 -6.35
N GLU A 171 -15.19 -10.95 -5.99
CA GLU A 171 -16.36 -11.23 -6.83
C GLU A 171 -16.30 -10.51 -8.18
N LEU A 172 -15.77 -9.28 -8.18
CA LEU A 172 -15.68 -8.44 -9.39
C LEU A 172 -14.35 -8.60 -10.14
N ASP A 173 -13.46 -9.49 -9.68
CA ASP A 173 -12.11 -9.67 -10.23
C ASP A 173 -11.35 -8.32 -10.30
N VAL A 174 -11.38 -7.56 -9.20
CA VAL A 174 -10.62 -6.33 -9.04
C VAL A 174 -9.37 -6.64 -8.22
N PRO A 175 -8.16 -6.44 -8.78
CA PRO A 175 -6.92 -6.77 -8.07
C PRO A 175 -6.74 -5.95 -6.80
N PHE A 176 -6.18 -6.58 -5.76
CA PHE A 176 -5.86 -5.89 -4.51
C PHE A 176 -4.62 -6.49 -3.83
N ARG A 177 -4.05 -5.69 -2.95
CA ARG A 177 -2.91 -6.03 -2.10
C ARG A 177 -3.22 -5.59 -0.68
N PHE A 178 -2.63 -6.24 0.32
CA PHE A 178 -2.75 -5.79 1.71
C PHE A 178 -1.59 -4.91 2.13
N ASN A 179 -1.90 -3.95 2.99
CA ASN A 179 -0.94 -3.09 3.67
C ASN A 179 -1.13 -3.25 5.19
N CYS A 180 -0.10 -3.72 5.88
CA CYS A 180 -0.13 -4.02 7.31
C CYS A 180 0.98 -3.26 8.04
N THR A 181 0.60 -2.41 9.00
CA THR A 181 1.55 -1.74 9.90
C THR A 181 1.84 -2.65 11.09
N LEU A 182 3.13 -2.94 11.30
CA LEU A 182 3.64 -3.84 12.33
C LEU A 182 3.71 -3.14 13.70
N SER A 183 2.57 -2.89 14.31
CA SER A 183 2.49 -2.39 15.68
C SER A 183 2.26 -3.55 16.66
N LYS A 184 2.62 -3.34 17.93
CA LYS A 184 2.65 -4.38 18.98
C LYS A 184 1.38 -5.27 19.04
N PRO A 185 0.14 -4.72 19.03
CA PRO A 185 -1.06 -5.55 19.07
C PRO A 185 -1.30 -6.35 17.78
N VAL A 186 -0.68 -5.96 16.67
CA VAL A 186 -0.86 -6.62 15.37
C VAL A 186 0.02 -7.85 15.22
N ILE A 187 1.19 -7.86 15.87
CA ILE A 187 2.23 -8.88 15.66
C ILE A 187 1.71 -10.32 15.82
N PRO A 188 0.91 -10.68 16.85
CA PRO A 188 0.41 -12.04 17.01
C PRO A 188 -0.47 -12.52 15.85
N PHE A 189 -1.05 -11.60 15.07
CA PHE A 189 -1.99 -11.89 13.99
C PHE A 189 -1.38 -11.92 12.60
N LEU A 190 -0.05 -11.74 12.45
CA LEU A 190 0.60 -11.74 11.14
C LEU A 190 0.39 -13.03 10.34
N PRO A 191 0.47 -14.24 10.95
CA PRO A 191 0.15 -15.48 10.25
C PRO A 191 -1.30 -15.57 9.79
N GLU A 192 -2.25 -15.02 10.56
CA GLU A 192 -3.66 -14.98 10.18
C GLU A 192 -3.93 -13.95 9.07
N ILE A 193 -3.26 -12.80 9.09
CA ILE A 193 -3.31 -11.82 8.00
C ILE A 193 -2.78 -12.44 6.71
N ALA A 194 -1.67 -13.18 6.78
CA ALA A 194 -1.15 -13.94 5.66
C ALA A 194 -2.17 -14.97 5.14
N GLN A 195 -2.83 -15.70 6.05
CA GLN A 195 -3.87 -16.65 5.67
C GLN A 195 -5.05 -15.95 4.99
N LYS A 196 -5.50 -14.78 5.48
CA LYS A 196 -6.54 -13.99 4.80
C LYS A 196 -6.12 -13.55 3.40
N ALA A 197 -4.85 -13.14 3.21
CA ALA A 197 -4.35 -12.82 1.88
C ALA A 197 -4.42 -14.02 0.92
N ILE A 198 -4.12 -15.22 1.41
CA ILE A 198 -4.24 -16.47 0.65
C ILE A 198 -5.70 -16.79 0.33
N ASP A 199 -6.57 -16.79 1.34
CA ASP A 199 -7.98 -17.14 1.22
C ASP A 199 -8.73 -16.24 0.23
N TYR A 200 -8.39 -14.96 0.21
CA TYR A 200 -9.03 -13.97 -0.65
C TYR A 200 -8.30 -13.72 -1.98
N GLY A 201 -7.10 -14.28 -2.17
CA GLY A 201 -6.34 -14.15 -3.42
C GLY A 201 -5.71 -12.76 -3.59
N ALA A 202 -5.17 -12.17 -2.53
CA ALA A 202 -4.41 -10.93 -2.63
C ALA A 202 -3.14 -11.14 -3.48
N ASN A 203 -2.77 -10.16 -4.31
CA ASN A 203 -1.58 -10.25 -5.15
C ASN A 203 -0.29 -10.06 -4.36
N ALA A 204 -0.33 -9.28 -3.29
CA ALA A 204 0.83 -9.02 -2.43
C ALA A 204 0.39 -8.62 -1.02
N VAL A 205 1.32 -8.76 -0.07
CA VAL A 205 1.20 -8.21 1.29
C VAL A 205 2.40 -7.34 1.58
N ASN A 206 2.15 -6.09 1.96
CA ASN A 206 3.17 -5.16 2.44
C ASN A 206 3.13 -5.12 3.98
N PHE A 207 4.26 -5.38 4.60
CA PHE A 207 4.49 -5.23 6.04
C PHE A 207 5.38 -4.01 6.28
N LEU A 208 4.89 -3.06 7.05
CA LEU A 208 5.61 -1.81 7.36
C LEU A 208 5.86 -1.71 8.86
N ALA A 209 7.13 -1.59 9.28
CA ALA A 209 7.41 -1.38 10.69
C ALA A 209 6.77 -0.07 11.19
N PHE A 210 6.11 -0.15 12.33
CA PHE A 210 5.63 1.03 13.03
C PHE A 210 6.81 1.67 13.77
N ASN A 211 7.08 2.92 13.45
CA ASN A 211 8.11 3.71 14.10
C ASN A 211 7.56 5.13 14.34
N PRO A 212 7.08 5.44 15.55
CA PRO A 212 6.66 6.79 15.87
C PRO A 212 7.90 7.70 15.90
N PHE A 213 7.83 8.82 15.19
CA PHE A 213 8.84 9.86 15.31
C PHE A 213 8.55 10.69 16.55
N GLU A 214 9.59 11.19 17.23
CA GLU A 214 9.47 11.93 18.47
C GLU A 214 8.56 13.15 18.37
N ASP A 215 8.64 13.89 17.26
CA ASP A 215 7.78 15.05 16.96
C ASP A 215 6.31 14.69 16.63
N GLN A 216 6.01 13.42 16.49
CA GLN A 216 4.69 12.90 16.14
C GLN A 216 4.05 12.10 17.27
N GLU A 217 4.72 11.98 18.42
CA GLU A 217 4.17 11.32 19.60
C GLU A 217 3.08 12.19 20.23
N THR A 218 1.83 11.79 20.06
CA THR A 218 0.67 12.45 20.66
C THR A 218 -0.38 11.44 21.07
N GLY A 219 -0.96 11.63 22.27
CA GLY A 219 -2.06 10.80 22.75
C GLY A 219 -1.72 9.32 22.81
N ILE A 220 -2.42 8.51 22.00
CA ILE A 220 -2.24 7.04 21.93
C ILE A 220 -1.10 6.59 21.00
N ARG A 221 -0.49 7.51 20.27
CA ARG A 221 0.65 7.22 19.40
C ARG A 221 1.95 7.31 20.20
N THR A 222 2.27 6.22 20.88
CA THR A 222 3.40 6.15 21.82
C THR A 222 4.35 5.01 21.46
N HIS A 223 5.55 5.04 22.04
CA HIS A 223 6.53 3.95 21.97
C HIS A 223 6.00 2.64 22.54
N ASP A 224 4.97 2.66 23.39
CA ASP A 224 4.36 1.46 23.96
C ASP A 224 3.75 0.55 22.89
N ASN A 225 3.36 1.11 21.73
CA ASN A 225 2.83 0.39 20.59
C ASN A 225 3.91 -0.13 19.63
N VAL A 226 5.19 0.19 19.87
CA VAL A 226 6.30 -0.35 19.10
C VAL A 226 6.57 -1.79 19.55
N ALA A 227 6.55 -2.71 18.58
CA ALA A 227 6.87 -4.09 18.85
C ALA A 227 8.39 -4.31 18.94
N ARG A 228 8.83 -5.20 19.82
CA ARG A 228 10.23 -5.60 19.86
C ARG A 228 10.57 -6.46 18.65
N TYR A 229 11.78 -6.35 18.14
CA TYR A 229 12.24 -7.17 17.01
C TYR A 229 12.18 -8.67 17.31
N SER A 230 12.42 -9.08 18.58
CA SER A 230 12.27 -10.46 19.04
C SER A 230 10.85 -11.01 18.86
N ASP A 231 9.85 -10.16 19.01
CA ASP A 231 8.44 -10.53 18.91
C ASP A 231 7.97 -10.53 17.45
N ILE A 232 8.47 -9.57 16.65
CA ILE A 232 8.14 -9.45 15.22
C ILE A 232 8.71 -10.64 14.45
N LYS A 233 9.99 -11.02 14.71
CA LYS A 233 10.74 -11.94 13.86
C LYS A 233 10.04 -13.29 13.65
N PRO A 234 9.63 -14.04 14.68
CA PRO A 234 9.00 -15.35 14.48
C PRO A 234 7.66 -15.23 13.73
N MET A 235 6.82 -14.26 14.07
CA MET A 235 5.50 -14.09 13.45
C MET A 235 5.60 -13.62 12.01
N LEU A 236 6.50 -12.70 11.72
CA LEU A 236 6.71 -12.20 10.36
C LEU A 236 7.35 -13.27 9.46
N THR A 237 8.31 -14.04 9.99
CA THR A 237 8.91 -15.17 9.27
C THR A 237 7.85 -16.20 8.88
N GLU A 238 7.00 -16.60 9.82
CA GLU A 238 5.89 -17.53 9.56
C GLU A 238 4.92 -16.98 8.50
N ALA A 239 4.55 -15.70 8.60
CA ALA A 239 3.68 -15.05 7.64
C ALA A 239 4.30 -15.03 6.22
N MET A 240 5.59 -14.69 6.10
CA MET A 240 6.32 -14.70 4.84
C MET A 240 6.39 -16.09 4.23
N ASP A 241 6.73 -17.12 5.03
CA ASP A 241 6.78 -18.52 4.57
C ASP A 241 5.43 -18.99 4.00
N ARG A 242 4.31 -18.65 4.67
CA ARG A 242 2.95 -18.97 4.20
C ARG A 242 2.65 -18.30 2.86
N LEU A 243 2.92 -17.00 2.75
CA LEU A 243 2.65 -16.21 1.55
C LEU A 243 3.50 -16.66 0.36
N GLU A 244 4.80 -16.86 0.56
CA GLU A 244 5.70 -17.34 -0.50
C GLU A 244 5.32 -18.75 -0.99
N LYS A 245 4.93 -19.65 -0.08
CA LYS A 245 4.45 -20.99 -0.44
C LYS A 245 3.17 -20.91 -1.30
N ALA A 246 2.33 -19.90 -1.07
CA ALA A 246 1.11 -19.66 -1.85
C ALA A 246 1.36 -18.84 -3.13
N GLY A 247 2.60 -18.42 -3.41
CA GLY A 247 2.94 -17.61 -4.58
C GLY A 247 2.52 -16.12 -4.47
N ILE A 248 2.24 -15.64 -3.25
CA ILE A 248 1.87 -14.24 -3.00
C ILE A 248 3.13 -13.42 -2.75
N GLU A 249 3.23 -12.27 -3.40
CA GLU A 249 4.36 -11.34 -3.22
C GLU A 249 4.38 -10.76 -1.80
N VAL A 250 5.57 -10.69 -1.21
CA VAL A 250 5.76 -10.09 0.12
C VAL A 250 6.73 -8.93 0.03
N ASN A 251 6.38 -7.83 0.66
CA ASN A 251 7.21 -6.64 0.76
C ASN A 251 7.32 -6.21 2.22
N VAL A 252 8.54 -6.14 2.76
CA VAL A 252 8.82 -5.69 4.12
C VAL A 252 9.59 -4.38 4.06
N ARG A 253 9.13 -3.36 4.80
CA ARG A 253 9.74 -2.03 4.80
C ARG A 253 10.04 -1.54 6.21
N TYR A 254 11.10 -0.74 6.32
CA TYR A 254 11.50 -0.05 7.55
C TYR A 254 11.98 -0.99 8.67
N LEU A 255 12.36 -2.24 8.34
CA LEU A 255 13.10 -3.13 9.20
C LEU A 255 14.54 -3.27 8.68
N PRO A 256 15.54 -3.37 9.56
CA PRO A 256 16.93 -3.52 9.13
C PRO A 256 17.14 -4.86 8.39
N MET A 257 18.01 -4.87 7.37
CA MET A 257 18.30 -6.07 6.57
C MET A 257 18.83 -7.23 7.40
N CYS A 258 19.61 -6.95 8.47
CA CYS A 258 20.12 -7.98 9.39
C CYS A 258 19.02 -8.69 10.20
N PHE A 259 17.80 -8.17 10.18
CA PHE A 259 16.64 -8.81 10.78
C PHE A 259 16.16 -10.02 9.96
N ALA A 260 16.30 -9.94 8.62
CA ALA A 260 15.80 -10.95 7.70
C ALA A 260 16.62 -12.25 7.79
N GLU A 261 15.96 -13.38 7.61
CA GLU A 261 16.64 -14.62 7.26
C GLU A 261 17.11 -14.55 5.79
N GLU A 262 18.22 -15.20 5.46
CA GLU A 262 18.82 -15.14 4.12
C GLU A 262 17.80 -15.38 2.98
N ARG A 263 16.94 -16.40 3.15
CA ARG A 263 15.89 -16.75 2.16
C ARG A 263 14.85 -15.64 1.94
N HIS A 264 14.69 -14.73 2.91
CA HIS A 264 13.71 -13.64 2.87
C HIS A 264 14.32 -12.27 2.54
N LEU A 265 15.63 -12.14 2.36
CA LEU A 265 16.29 -10.87 2.03
C LEU A 265 15.68 -10.18 0.81
N LYS A 266 15.24 -10.96 -0.19
CA LYS A 266 14.56 -10.46 -1.39
C LYS A 266 13.26 -9.70 -1.14
N ASN A 267 12.65 -9.85 0.04
CA ASN A 267 11.39 -9.23 0.44
C ASN A 267 11.57 -7.90 1.18
N PHE A 268 12.82 -7.59 1.59
CA PHE A 268 13.12 -6.40 2.38
C PHE A 268 13.54 -5.24 1.48
N TYR A 269 12.85 -4.13 1.63
CA TYR A 269 13.08 -2.89 0.89
C TYR A 269 13.28 -1.73 1.86
N ASN A 270 14.51 -1.25 1.96
CA ASN A 270 14.90 -0.12 2.81
C ASN A 270 15.45 1.00 1.91
N PHE A 271 14.55 1.66 1.18
CA PHE A 271 14.90 2.83 0.38
C PHE A 271 14.24 4.06 0.95
#